data_3af1991986e580e7acdd07cd8a86170b
#
_entry.id   3af1991986e580e7acdd07cd8a86170b
#
_cell.length_a   1.000
_cell.length_b   1.000
_cell.length_c   1.000
_cell.angle_alpha   90.00
_cell.angle_beta   90.00
_cell.angle_gamma   90.00
#
_symmetry.space_group_name_H-M   'P 1'
#
loop_
_entity.id
_entity.type
_entity.pdbx_description
1 polymer ?
#
loop_
_entity_poly.entity_id
_entity_poly.type
_entity_poly.pdbx_seq_one_letter_code
_entity_poly.pdbx_strand_id
1 'polypeptide(L)'
;MSPDSLQQILTVLAPLAVTVGVIIVLLQLRNQQRLRQIDTVMRLYSSFGQEAFLRRFERVTSWSFDTYEAYRENSTPDDQISLMVVGVFFENMGLLLKRRLAPLDLLDDLLSGPILLAWPKARPIWVGLRAEYNQPSWAEWFEFFYDAMVKRMARLNKKQGPRAEGRAQEPAGADAASAREE
;
A
#
# COMPACT_ATOMS: atom_id res chain seq x y z
N MET A 1 -21.99 -3.50 58.65
CA MET A 1 -20.90 -2.72 58.04
C MET A 1 -20.93 -1.35 58.67
N SER A 2 -19.85 -0.93 59.33
CA SER A 2 -19.79 0.40 59.91
C SER A 2 -19.69 1.48 58.81
N PRO A 3 -20.25 2.67 59.01
CA PRO A 3 -20.17 3.74 57.97
C PRO A 3 -18.74 4.09 57.57
N ASP A 4 -17.80 3.95 58.49
CA ASP A 4 -16.38 4.22 58.24
C ASP A 4 -15.74 3.24 57.26
N SER A 5 -16.13 1.96 57.27
CA SER A 5 -15.60 0.96 56.32
C SER A 5 -16.13 1.17 54.90
N LEU A 6 -17.37 1.64 54.75
CA LEU A 6 -17.92 2.04 53.45
C LEU A 6 -17.20 3.25 52.85
N GLN A 7 -16.89 4.25 53.66
CA GLN A 7 -16.21 5.47 53.23
C GLN A 7 -14.75 5.19 52.80
N GLN A 8 -14.05 4.30 53.53
CA GLN A 8 -12.69 3.85 53.12
C GLN A 8 -12.71 3.09 51.82
N ILE A 9 -13.67 2.20 51.58
CA ILE A 9 -13.80 1.45 50.33
C ILE A 9 -14.07 2.40 49.15
N LEU A 10 -14.98 3.38 49.33
CA LEU A 10 -15.30 4.37 48.31
C LEU A 10 -14.09 5.26 47.95
N THR A 11 -13.31 5.65 48.97
CA THR A 11 -12.11 6.50 48.75
C THR A 11 -11.04 5.81 47.91
N VAL A 12 -10.92 4.48 47.95
CA VAL A 12 -9.98 3.71 47.15
C VAL A 12 -10.57 3.31 45.80
N LEU A 13 -11.84 2.91 45.75
CA LEU A 13 -12.46 2.46 44.49
C LEU A 13 -12.74 3.59 43.51
N ALA A 14 -13.09 4.79 43.98
CA ALA A 14 -13.41 5.90 43.10
C ALA A 14 -12.26 6.31 42.18
N PRO A 15 -11.03 6.56 42.67
CA PRO A 15 -9.91 6.89 41.77
C PRO A 15 -9.51 5.73 40.85
N LEU A 16 -9.68 4.48 41.30
CA LEU A 16 -9.41 3.31 40.48
C LEU A 16 -10.41 3.21 39.31
N ALA A 17 -11.70 3.43 39.58
CA ALA A 17 -12.73 3.47 38.54
C ALA A 17 -12.50 4.59 37.51
N VAL A 18 -12.09 5.77 37.96
CA VAL A 18 -11.73 6.89 37.05
C VAL A 18 -10.54 6.52 36.18
N THR A 19 -9.50 5.93 36.77
CA THR A 19 -8.32 5.52 36.02
C THR A 19 -8.63 4.48 34.91
N VAL A 20 -9.43 3.47 35.26
CA VAL A 20 -9.91 2.46 34.31
C VAL A 20 -10.77 3.11 33.22
N GLY A 21 -11.68 4.02 33.60
CA GLY A 21 -12.49 4.77 32.64
C GLY A 21 -11.64 5.57 31.63
N VAL A 22 -10.61 6.27 32.10
CA VAL A 22 -9.68 7.02 31.22
C VAL A 22 -8.95 6.07 30.26
N ILE A 23 -8.46 4.92 30.74
CA ILE A 23 -7.79 3.93 29.88
C ILE A 23 -8.74 3.43 28.79
N ILE A 24 -9.98 3.10 29.14
CA ILE A 24 -10.99 2.63 28.18
C ILE A 24 -11.24 3.72 27.11
N VAL A 25 -11.43 4.97 27.52
CA VAL A 25 -11.62 6.10 26.58
C VAL A 25 -10.44 6.26 25.65
N LEU A 26 -9.20 6.18 26.16
CA LEU A 26 -8.00 6.27 25.32
C LEU A 26 -7.90 5.13 24.32
N LEU A 27 -8.25 3.91 24.70
CA LEU A 27 -8.31 2.75 23.80
C LEU A 27 -9.39 2.94 22.72
N GLN A 28 -10.56 3.44 23.08
CA GLN A 28 -11.65 3.75 22.14
C GLN A 28 -11.24 4.82 21.14
N LEU A 29 -10.59 5.91 21.58
CA LEU A 29 -10.10 6.97 20.70
C LEU A 29 -9.05 6.44 19.69
N ARG A 30 -8.12 5.59 20.15
CA ARG A 30 -7.14 4.97 19.25
C ARG A 30 -7.81 4.08 18.20
N ASN A 31 -8.81 3.31 18.60
CA ASN A 31 -9.54 2.45 17.68
C ASN A 31 -10.33 3.26 16.64
N GLN A 32 -11.00 4.35 17.07
CA GLN A 32 -11.70 5.25 16.16
C GLN A 32 -10.76 5.92 15.14
N GLN A 33 -9.56 6.33 15.56
CA GLN A 33 -8.57 6.90 14.64
C GLN A 33 -8.15 5.89 13.58
N ARG A 34 -7.91 4.64 13.96
CA ARG A 34 -7.55 3.56 13.03
C ARG A 34 -8.65 3.30 12.01
N LEU A 35 -9.90 3.25 12.44
CA LEU A 35 -11.05 3.05 11.55
C LEU A 35 -11.19 4.19 10.53
N ARG A 36 -11.00 5.44 10.95
CA ARG A 36 -11.01 6.60 10.05
C ARG A 36 -9.89 6.54 9.00
N GLN A 37 -8.70 6.08 9.38
CA GLN A 37 -7.58 5.92 8.45
C GLN A 37 -7.92 4.88 7.38
N ILE A 38 -8.46 3.73 7.77
CA ILE A 38 -8.89 2.68 6.84
C ILE A 38 -9.98 3.20 5.90
N ASP A 39 -11.01 3.87 6.42
CA ASP A 39 -12.09 4.43 5.61
C ASP A 39 -11.58 5.41 4.55
N THR A 40 -10.65 6.30 4.92
CA THR A 40 -10.02 7.24 3.98
C THR A 40 -9.29 6.50 2.85
N VAL A 41 -8.49 5.48 3.18
CA VAL A 41 -7.78 4.68 2.17
C VAL A 41 -8.76 3.94 1.29
N MET A 42 -9.79 3.32 1.85
CA MET A 42 -10.78 2.56 1.08
C MET A 42 -11.61 3.44 0.15
N ARG A 43 -11.96 4.65 0.56
CA ARG A 43 -12.63 5.64 -0.32
C ARG A 43 -11.77 6.01 -1.52
N LEU A 44 -10.49 6.29 -1.30
CA LEU A 44 -9.56 6.59 -2.40
C LEU A 44 -9.30 5.36 -3.26
N TYR A 45 -9.13 4.18 -2.63
CA TYR A 45 -8.95 2.93 -3.35
C TYR A 45 -10.15 2.54 -4.20
N SER A 46 -11.38 2.91 -3.80
CA SER A 46 -12.57 2.64 -4.60
C SER A 46 -12.52 3.27 -5.99
N SER A 47 -11.79 4.38 -6.15
CA SER A 47 -11.57 4.99 -7.46
C SER A 47 -10.66 4.16 -8.36
N PHE A 48 -9.74 3.37 -7.79
CA PHE A 48 -8.85 2.47 -8.54
C PHE A 48 -9.64 1.38 -9.27
N GLY A 49 -10.69 0.84 -8.65
CA GLY A 49 -11.53 -0.21 -9.23
C GLY A 49 -12.51 0.28 -10.31
N GLN A 50 -12.61 1.58 -10.55
CA GLN A 50 -13.48 2.11 -11.58
C GLN A 50 -12.91 1.85 -12.99
N GLU A 51 -13.77 1.44 -13.92
CA GLU A 51 -13.36 1.15 -15.30
C GLU A 51 -12.59 2.30 -15.95
N ALA A 52 -13.04 3.54 -15.73
CA ALA A 52 -12.38 4.73 -16.24
C ALA A 52 -10.93 4.86 -15.74
N PHE A 53 -10.65 4.53 -14.46
CA PHE A 53 -9.31 4.55 -13.93
C PHE A 53 -8.48 3.37 -14.47
N LEU A 54 -9.04 2.16 -14.49
CA LEU A 54 -8.35 0.97 -14.98
C LEU A 54 -7.88 1.15 -16.43
N ARG A 55 -8.69 1.75 -17.31
CA ARG A 55 -8.29 2.08 -18.68
C ARG A 55 -7.09 3.05 -18.72
N ARG A 56 -7.07 4.06 -17.84
CA ARG A 56 -5.95 5.00 -17.73
C ARG A 56 -4.69 4.34 -17.19
N PHE A 57 -4.86 3.47 -16.20
CA PHE A 57 -3.77 2.70 -15.63
C PHE A 57 -3.15 1.73 -16.65
N GLU A 58 -3.98 0.95 -17.35
CA GLU A 58 -3.54 0.06 -18.42
C GLU A 58 -2.76 0.83 -19.49
N ARG A 59 -3.28 1.99 -19.90
CA ARG A 59 -2.60 2.84 -20.88
C ARG A 59 -1.20 3.24 -20.42
N VAL A 60 -1.04 3.74 -19.19
CA VAL A 60 0.27 4.12 -18.63
C VAL A 60 1.21 2.91 -18.53
N THR A 61 0.72 1.77 -18.08
CA THR A 61 1.55 0.57 -17.89
C THR A 61 1.95 -0.12 -19.20
N SER A 62 1.22 0.11 -20.28
CA SER A 62 1.50 -0.41 -21.62
C SER A 62 2.42 0.50 -22.46
N TRP A 63 2.82 1.67 -21.96
CA TRP A 63 3.67 2.59 -22.73
C TRP A 63 5.04 2.02 -23.10
N SER A 64 5.49 2.38 -24.29
CA SER A 64 6.85 2.17 -24.80
C SER A 64 7.71 3.43 -24.75
N PHE A 65 7.28 4.48 -24.08
CA PHE A 65 8.08 5.71 -23.92
C PHE A 65 9.17 5.47 -22.88
N ASP A 66 10.41 5.32 -23.33
CA ASP A 66 11.57 5.10 -22.47
C ASP A 66 12.21 6.42 -22.00
N THR A 67 11.90 7.54 -22.66
CA THR A 67 12.40 8.88 -22.33
C THR A 67 11.30 9.93 -22.35
N TYR A 68 11.55 11.07 -21.71
CA TYR A 68 10.64 12.21 -21.74
C TYR A 68 10.49 12.80 -23.14
N GLU A 69 11.56 12.85 -23.92
CA GLU A 69 11.58 13.36 -25.30
C GLU A 69 10.66 12.52 -26.17
N ALA A 70 10.77 11.19 -26.11
CA ALA A 70 9.91 10.29 -26.85
C ALA A 70 8.42 10.48 -26.48
N TYR A 71 8.13 10.67 -25.19
CA TYR A 71 6.79 10.98 -24.73
C TYR A 71 6.29 12.32 -25.25
N ARG A 72 7.08 13.38 -25.16
CA ARG A 72 6.72 14.73 -25.62
C ARG A 72 6.39 14.78 -27.11
N GLU A 73 7.13 14.04 -27.92
CA GLU A 73 6.96 14.02 -29.37
C GLU A 73 5.79 13.13 -29.82
N ASN A 74 5.53 12.03 -29.11
CA ASN A 74 4.62 11.00 -29.60
C ASN A 74 3.37 10.78 -28.72
N SER A 75 3.27 11.46 -27.57
CA SER A 75 2.11 11.29 -26.70
C SER A 75 0.87 11.95 -27.26
N THR A 76 -0.25 11.30 -27.11
CA THR A 76 -1.59 11.85 -27.39
C THR A 76 -2.14 12.63 -26.19
N PRO A 77 -3.13 13.50 -26.37
CA PRO A 77 -3.84 14.13 -25.25
C PRO A 77 -4.36 13.11 -24.21
N ASP A 78 -4.74 11.92 -24.69
CA ASP A 78 -5.25 10.84 -23.84
C ASP A 78 -4.12 10.20 -22.99
N ASP A 79 -2.88 10.15 -23.49
CA ASP A 79 -1.69 9.74 -22.73
C ASP A 79 -1.39 10.76 -21.63
N GLN A 80 -1.49 12.05 -21.93
CA GLN A 80 -1.25 13.13 -20.97
C GLN A 80 -2.28 13.09 -19.83
N ILE A 81 -3.56 12.92 -20.17
CA ILE A 81 -4.62 12.75 -19.16
C ILE A 81 -4.37 11.49 -18.33
N SER A 82 -3.96 10.38 -18.97
CA SER A 82 -3.70 9.12 -18.27
C SER A 82 -2.54 9.26 -17.27
N LEU A 83 -1.46 9.92 -17.67
CA LEU A 83 -0.33 10.23 -16.79
C LEU A 83 -0.80 11.02 -15.55
N MET A 84 -1.60 12.07 -15.78
CA MET A 84 -2.10 12.93 -14.69
C MET A 84 -3.03 12.17 -13.75
N VAL A 85 -3.99 11.41 -14.27
CA VAL A 85 -4.96 10.65 -13.45
C VAL A 85 -4.24 9.60 -12.60
N VAL A 86 -3.35 8.81 -13.20
CA VAL A 86 -2.58 7.78 -12.50
C VAL A 86 -1.58 8.41 -11.53
N GLY A 87 -0.91 9.49 -11.94
CA GLY A 87 0.02 10.24 -11.12
C GLY A 87 -0.63 10.79 -9.86
N VAL A 88 -1.74 11.52 -9.99
CA VAL A 88 -2.50 12.08 -8.86
C VAL A 88 -2.99 11.00 -7.90
N PHE A 89 -3.43 9.85 -8.41
CA PHE A 89 -3.85 8.73 -7.56
C PHE A 89 -2.71 8.24 -6.67
N PHE A 90 -1.57 7.89 -7.25
CA PHE A 90 -0.42 7.39 -6.48
C PHE A 90 0.25 8.47 -5.64
N GLU A 91 0.22 9.73 -6.09
CA GLU A 91 0.67 10.89 -5.31
C GLU A 91 -0.15 11.01 -4.01
N ASN A 92 -1.47 10.90 -4.09
CA ASN A 92 -2.34 10.92 -2.92
C ASN A 92 -2.05 9.74 -1.96
N MET A 93 -1.85 8.53 -2.49
CA MET A 93 -1.50 7.36 -1.66
C MET A 93 -0.14 7.53 -0.99
N GLY A 94 0.86 8.04 -1.70
CA GLY A 94 2.17 8.34 -1.15
C GLY A 94 2.13 9.44 -0.07
N LEU A 95 1.32 10.48 -0.28
CA LEU A 95 1.10 11.54 0.72
C LEU A 95 0.45 10.97 2.00
N LEU A 96 -0.56 10.11 1.88
CA LEU A 96 -1.17 9.45 3.04
C LEU A 96 -0.16 8.62 3.81
N LEU A 97 0.69 7.87 3.11
CA LEU A 97 1.77 7.10 3.71
C LEU A 97 2.78 8.01 4.42
N LYS A 98 3.23 9.07 3.77
CA LYS A 98 4.17 10.05 4.32
C LYS A 98 3.64 10.73 5.57
N ARG A 99 2.36 11.09 5.58
CA ARG A 99 1.67 11.71 6.72
C ARG A 99 1.25 10.71 7.79
N ARG A 100 1.55 9.41 7.63
CA ARG A 100 1.14 8.32 8.53
C ARG A 100 -0.39 8.22 8.72
N LEU A 101 -1.13 8.67 7.71
CA LEU A 101 -2.59 8.55 7.63
C LEU A 101 -3.03 7.21 7.04
N ALA A 102 -2.14 6.50 6.36
CA ALA A 102 -2.33 5.15 5.88
C ALA A 102 -1.17 4.26 6.35
N PRO A 103 -1.43 3.08 6.92
CA PRO A 103 -0.37 2.14 7.27
C PRO A 103 0.20 1.48 6.00
N LEU A 104 1.52 1.27 6.01
CA LEU A 104 2.23 0.71 4.85
C LEU A 104 1.78 -0.70 4.49
N ASP A 105 1.42 -1.52 5.48
CA ASP A 105 0.92 -2.89 5.28
C ASP A 105 -0.40 -2.89 4.50
N LEU A 106 -1.34 -2.01 4.85
CA LEU A 106 -2.60 -1.87 4.12
C LEU A 106 -2.37 -1.44 2.65
N LEU A 107 -1.48 -0.47 2.43
CA LEU A 107 -1.17 -0.02 1.07
C LEU A 107 -0.43 -1.08 0.26
N ASP A 108 0.40 -1.91 0.90
CA ASP A 108 1.08 -3.04 0.27
C ASP A 108 0.07 -4.09 -0.19
N ASP A 109 -0.86 -4.48 0.69
CA ASP A 109 -1.89 -5.46 0.38
C ASP A 109 -2.78 -5.03 -0.81
N LEU A 110 -3.02 -3.72 -0.96
CA LEU A 110 -3.90 -3.17 -1.99
C LEU A 110 -3.18 -2.79 -3.30
N LEU A 111 -1.97 -2.24 -3.22
CA LEU A 111 -1.36 -1.47 -4.30
C LEU A 111 0.09 -1.84 -4.63
N SER A 112 0.70 -2.85 -3.97
CA SER A 112 2.09 -3.23 -4.25
C SER A 112 2.33 -3.60 -5.72
N GLY A 113 1.48 -4.44 -6.30
CA GLY A 113 1.56 -4.78 -7.72
C GLY A 113 1.38 -3.57 -8.64
N PRO A 114 0.27 -2.84 -8.52
CA PRO A 114 0.01 -1.66 -9.35
C PRO A 114 1.11 -0.60 -9.34
N ILE A 115 1.65 -0.24 -8.18
CA ILE A 115 2.68 0.80 -8.11
C ILE A 115 3.99 0.37 -8.74
N LEU A 116 4.36 -0.92 -8.59
CA LEU A 116 5.58 -1.48 -9.17
C LEU A 116 5.51 -1.55 -10.70
N LEU A 117 4.32 -1.62 -11.27
CA LEU A 117 4.10 -1.54 -12.72
C LEU A 117 4.07 -0.10 -13.23
N ALA A 118 3.39 0.81 -12.52
CA ALA A 118 3.15 2.16 -12.99
C ALA A 118 4.38 3.07 -12.89
N TRP A 119 5.10 3.07 -11.74
CA TRP A 119 6.20 4.00 -11.53
C TRP A 119 7.35 3.86 -12.53
N PRO A 120 7.86 2.65 -12.87
CA PRO A 120 8.93 2.52 -13.86
C PRO A 120 8.58 3.11 -15.23
N LYS A 121 7.31 3.04 -15.63
CA LYS A 121 6.80 3.61 -16.87
C LYS A 121 6.62 5.13 -16.80
N ALA A 122 6.11 5.63 -15.69
CA ALA A 122 5.83 7.05 -15.50
C ALA A 122 7.09 7.87 -15.11
N ARG A 123 8.07 7.25 -14.45
CA ARG A 123 9.25 7.93 -13.88
C ARG A 123 10.03 8.78 -14.91
N PRO A 124 10.46 8.28 -16.08
CA PRO A 124 11.24 9.09 -17.03
C PRO A 124 10.46 10.35 -17.44
N ILE A 125 9.14 10.24 -17.56
CA ILE A 125 8.27 11.35 -17.95
C ILE A 125 8.17 12.38 -16.84
N TRP A 126 7.91 11.95 -15.59
CA TRP A 126 7.88 12.85 -14.44
C TRP A 126 9.21 13.56 -14.19
N VAL A 127 10.33 12.87 -14.37
CA VAL A 127 11.67 13.48 -14.25
C VAL A 127 11.85 14.58 -15.31
N GLY A 128 11.46 14.33 -16.55
CA GLY A 128 11.51 15.34 -17.62
C GLY A 128 10.59 16.54 -17.37
N LEU A 129 9.35 16.29 -16.93
CA LEU A 129 8.40 17.35 -16.56
C LEU A 129 8.92 18.21 -15.38
N ARG A 130 9.53 17.60 -14.37
CA ARG A 130 10.17 18.34 -13.26
C ARG A 130 11.24 19.29 -13.75
N ALA A 131 12.06 18.84 -14.70
CA ALA A 131 13.13 19.67 -15.28
C ALA A 131 12.58 20.79 -16.16
N GLU A 132 11.65 20.49 -17.06
CA GLU A 132 11.09 21.46 -18.01
C GLU A 132 10.33 22.58 -17.29
N TYR A 133 9.53 22.25 -16.27
CA TYR A 133 8.69 23.22 -15.56
C TYR A 133 9.33 23.75 -14.28
N ASN A 134 10.58 23.37 -13.96
CA ASN A 134 11.25 23.71 -12.71
C ASN A 134 10.40 23.43 -11.46
N GLN A 135 9.77 22.23 -11.44
CA GLN A 135 8.85 21.79 -10.37
C GLN A 135 9.35 20.46 -9.77
N PRO A 136 10.36 20.47 -8.92
CA PRO A 136 11.01 19.26 -8.40
C PRO A 136 10.06 18.39 -7.54
N SER A 137 8.99 18.98 -6.99
CA SER A 137 8.03 18.29 -6.13
C SER A 137 6.95 17.50 -6.88
N TRP A 138 6.84 17.64 -8.20
CA TRP A 138 5.83 16.90 -8.94
C TRP A 138 6.06 15.38 -8.87
N ALA A 139 5.02 14.64 -8.50
CA ALA A 139 5.06 13.19 -8.29
C ALA A 139 6.10 12.73 -7.25
N GLU A 140 6.51 13.58 -6.28
CA GLU A 140 7.47 13.23 -5.23
C GLU A 140 6.92 12.15 -4.28
N TRP A 141 5.62 12.18 -3.99
CA TRP A 141 4.98 11.20 -3.13
C TRP A 141 4.69 9.88 -3.87
N PHE A 142 4.49 9.92 -5.17
CA PHE A 142 4.42 8.71 -6.00
C PHE A 142 5.78 7.98 -5.98
N GLU A 143 6.89 8.70 -6.19
CA GLU A 143 8.25 8.17 -6.07
C GLU A 143 8.52 7.61 -4.68
N PHE A 144 8.20 8.39 -3.64
CA PHE A 144 8.33 7.97 -2.25
C PHE A 144 7.55 6.68 -1.96
N PHE A 145 6.34 6.55 -2.48
CA PHE A 145 5.50 5.37 -2.29
C PHE A 145 6.12 4.14 -2.96
N TYR A 146 6.56 4.28 -4.20
CA TYR A 146 7.29 3.22 -4.91
C TYR A 146 8.52 2.75 -4.14
N ASP A 147 9.37 3.67 -3.69
CA ASP A 147 10.57 3.36 -2.92
C ASP A 147 10.27 2.62 -1.61
N ALA A 148 9.18 3.02 -0.93
CA ALA A 148 8.73 2.36 0.29
C ALA A 148 8.31 0.91 0.02
N MET A 149 7.62 0.64 -1.10
CA MET A 149 7.23 -0.71 -1.52
C MET A 149 8.43 -1.58 -1.89
N VAL A 150 9.36 -1.06 -2.68
CA VAL A 150 10.59 -1.79 -3.05
C VAL A 150 11.40 -2.17 -1.80
N LYS A 151 11.58 -1.23 -0.86
CA LYS A 151 12.27 -1.49 0.41
C LYS A 151 11.55 -2.55 1.26
N ARG A 152 10.21 -2.52 1.29
CA ARG A 152 9.42 -3.51 2.01
C ARG A 152 9.58 -4.90 1.40
N MET A 153 9.43 -5.03 0.08
CA MET A 153 9.61 -6.32 -0.62
C MET A 153 10.99 -6.92 -0.38
N ALA A 154 12.05 -6.11 -0.46
CA ALA A 154 13.41 -6.56 -0.19
C ALA A 154 13.58 -7.10 1.26
N ARG A 155 12.88 -6.50 2.24
CA ARG A 155 12.88 -6.98 3.63
C ARG A 155 12.12 -8.29 3.80
N LEU A 156 10.98 -8.45 3.12
CA LEU A 156 10.18 -9.67 3.16
C LEU A 156 10.93 -10.85 2.52
N ASN A 157 11.55 -10.63 1.36
CA ASN A 157 12.35 -11.65 0.70
C ASN A 157 13.55 -12.12 1.57
N LYS A 158 14.22 -11.20 2.28
CA LYS A 158 15.29 -11.57 3.24
C LYS A 158 14.78 -12.41 4.42
N LYS A 159 13.53 -12.20 4.86
CA LYS A 159 12.94 -12.96 5.97
C LYS A 159 12.47 -14.35 5.55
N GLN A 160 12.10 -14.53 4.27
CA GLN A 160 11.60 -15.82 3.77
C GLN A 160 12.73 -16.80 3.44
N GLY A 161 14.00 -16.39 3.33
CA GLY A 161 15.17 -17.26 3.09
C GLY A 161 15.00 -18.18 1.88
N PRO A 162 15.98 -18.92 1.43
CA PRO A 162 15.85 -19.84 0.26
C PRO A 162 15.04 -21.07 0.64
N ARG A 163 13.71 -20.95 0.71
CA ARG A 163 12.76 -22.02 1.08
C ARG A 163 12.02 -22.64 -0.12
N ALA A 164 12.27 -22.19 -1.34
CA ALA A 164 11.48 -22.59 -2.50
C ALA A 164 12.18 -23.48 -3.54
N GLU A 165 13.49 -23.68 -3.47
CA GLU A 165 14.19 -24.50 -4.50
C GLU A 165 14.29 -25.99 -4.17
N GLY A 166 13.90 -26.44 -2.97
CA GLY A 166 14.03 -27.84 -2.52
C GLY A 166 12.80 -28.74 -2.74
N ARG A 167 11.69 -28.24 -3.30
CA ARG A 167 10.44 -29.02 -3.35
C ARG A 167 9.93 -29.35 -4.76
N ALA A 168 10.70 -29.09 -5.79
CA ALA A 168 10.32 -29.33 -7.19
C ALA A 168 11.08 -30.47 -7.89
N GLN A 169 11.66 -31.41 -7.14
CA GLN A 169 12.26 -32.63 -7.73
C GLN A 169 12.02 -33.82 -6.82
N GLU A 170 10.77 -34.27 -6.74
CA GLU A 170 10.45 -35.64 -6.42
C GLU A 170 9.85 -36.24 -7.71
N PRO A 171 10.54 -37.16 -8.40
CA PRO A 171 9.99 -37.77 -9.61
C PRO A 171 8.90 -38.74 -9.18
N ALA A 172 7.66 -38.40 -9.48
CA ALA A 172 6.56 -39.35 -9.49
C ALA A 172 6.81 -40.36 -10.64
N GLY A 173 7.31 -41.53 -10.32
CA GLY A 173 7.47 -42.54 -11.36
C GLY A 173 8.28 -43.74 -10.96
N ALA A 174 7.74 -44.61 -10.08
CA ALA A 174 8.14 -46.01 -10.02
C ALA A 174 7.11 -46.81 -9.22
N ASP A 175 5.93 -47.07 -9.81
CA ASP A 175 5.10 -48.22 -9.44
C ASP A 175 3.95 -48.37 -10.45
N ALA A 176 4.28 -48.86 -11.63
CA ALA A 176 3.27 -49.39 -12.55
C ALA A 176 3.92 -50.38 -13.54
N ALA A 177 4.60 -51.36 -13.03
CA ALA A 177 5.05 -52.51 -13.86
C ALA A 177 5.08 -53.81 -13.05
N SER A 178 3.91 -54.27 -12.60
CA SER A 178 3.75 -55.66 -12.09
C SER A 178 2.27 -56.02 -11.95
N ALA A 179 1.55 -56.11 -13.06
CA ALA A 179 0.26 -56.81 -13.10
C ALA A 179 -0.18 -57.02 -14.56
N ARG A 180 0.57 -57.80 -15.31
CA ARG A 180 0.06 -58.51 -16.50
C ARG A 180 0.98 -59.70 -16.76
N GLU A 181 0.68 -60.78 -16.10
CA GLU A 181 0.94 -62.18 -16.49
C GLU A 181 0.33 -63.08 -15.39
N GLU A 182 -0.95 -63.40 -15.59
CA GLU A 182 -1.57 -64.70 -15.38
C GLU A 182 -3.01 -64.63 -15.89
#